data_76d4150c2bc40e62655c2ee0a28c0527
#
_entry.id   76d4150c2bc40e62655c2ee0a28c0527
#
_cell.length_a   1.000
_cell.length_b   1.000
_cell.length_c   1.000
_cell.angle_alpha   90.00
_cell.angle_beta   90.00
_cell.angle_gamma   90.00
#
_symmetry.space_group_name_H-M   'P 1'
#
loop_
_entity.id
_entity.type
_entity.pdbx_description
1 polymer ?
#
loop_
_entity_poly.entity_id
_entity_poly.type
_entity_poly.pdbx_seq_one_letter_code
_entity_poly.pdbx_strand_id
1 'polypeptide(L)'
;ILPYQGHEIDLEKPFDRLTPVEAILKYSPDYTAEQLADEAFLRAELVRLGEPQPDYVGLGALQMALFEETTEAKLIQPTFIIDYPTEISPLARASDANHDVTERFELFIAGRELGNGFSELNDPDDQAARFKAQADAKSHGDDEAMYYDADYIRALEYGLPPTAGCGVGIDRFIMLLTDAPTIRDVLLFPHMRPESGN
;
A
#
# COMPACT_ATOMS: atom_id res chain seq x y z
N ILE A 1 -23.10 2.64 -12.77
CA ILE A 1 -21.91 3.22 -13.46
C ILE A 1 -21.74 4.65 -13.01
N LEU A 2 -20.52 5.01 -12.60
CA LEU A 2 -20.14 6.34 -12.14
C LEU A 2 -19.10 6.93 -13.10
N PRO A 3 -19.36 8.10 -13.73
CA PRO A 3 -18.34 8.77 -14.53
C PRO A 3 -17.31 9.46 -13.61
N TYR A 4 -16.03 9.27 -13.92
CA TYR A 4 -14.95 9.95 -13.23
C TYR A 4 -13.74 10.17 -14.15
N GLN A 5 -13.34 11.42 -14.35
CA GLN A 5 -12.18 11.86 -15.14
C GLN A 5 -12.09 11.18 -16.52
N GLY A 6 -13.23 11.08 -17.20
CA GLY A 6 -13.33 10.46 -18.53
C GLY A 6 -13.45 8.94 -18.54
N HIS A 7 -13.44 8.28 -17.38
CA HIS A 7 -13.68 6.86 -17.24
C HIS A 7 -15.08 6.55 -16.75
N GLU A 8 -15.62 5.40 -17.13
CA GLU A 8 -16.85 4.84 -16.58
C GLU A 8 -16.49 3.78 -15.53
N ILE A 9 -16.77 4.06 -14.25
CA ILE A 9 -16.49 3.16 -13.14
C ILE A 9 -17.75 2.32 -12.87
N ASP A 10 -17.62 1.01 -12.98
CA ASP A 10 -18.72 0.07 -12.74
C ASP A 10 -18.67 -0.44 -11.29
N LEU A 11 -19.55 0.12 -10.44
CA LEU A 11 -19.66 -0.28 -9.03
C LEU A 11 -20.65 -1.43 -8.79
N GLU A 12 -21.32 -1.94 -9.82
CA GLU A 12 -22.29 -3.03 -9.69
C GLU A 12 -21.63 -4.40 -9.83
N LYS A 13 -20.54 -4.49 -10.58
CA LYS A 13 -19.78 -5.72 -10.75
C LYS A 13 -19.01 -6.08 -9.48
N PRO A 14 -18.75 -7.36 -9.23
CA PRO A 14 -17.79 -7.78 -8.25
C PRO A 14 -16.45 -7.12 -8.50
N PHE A 15 -15.84 -6.56 -7.45
CA PHE A 15 -14.51 -5.96 -7.55
C PHE A 15 -13.46 -7.05 -7.74
N ASP A 16 -12.48 -6.79 -8.58
CA ASP A 16 -11.33 -7.68 -8.72
C ASP A 16 -10.55 -7.79 -7.39
N ARG A 17 -9.97 -8.96 -7.15
CA ARG A 17 -9.09 -9.22 -6.00
C ARG A 17 -7.82 -9.85 -6.55
N LEU A 18 -6.71 -9.14 -6.44
CA LEU A 18 -5.42 -9.52 -7.04
C LEU A 18 -4.31 -9.30 -6.01
N THR A 19 -3.34 -10.19 -6.00
CA THR A 19 -2.06 -9.89 -5.37
C THR A 19 -1.28 -8.85 -6.20
N PRO A 20 -0.26 -8.17 -5.65
CA PRO A 20 0.57 -7.25 -6.42
C PRO A 20 1.14 -7.90 -7.69
N VAL A 21 1.65 -9.12 -7.58
CA VAL A 21 2.21 -9.89 -8.71
C VAL A 21 1.14 -10.19 -9.78
N GLU A 22 -0.04 -10.65 -9.38
CA GLU A 22 -1.15 -10.89 -10.31
C GLU A 22 -1.61 -9.61 -11.00
N ALA A 23 -1.62 -8.48 -10.29
CA ALA A 23 -1.96 -7.19 -10.86
C ALA A 23 -0.91 -6.75 -11.89
N ILE A 24 0.39 -6.89 -11.61
CA ILE A 24 1.45 -6.60 -12.56
C ILE A 24 1.27 -7.46 -13.81
N LEU A 25 1.11 -8.77 -13.68
CA LEU A 25 0.94 -9.69 -14.82
C LEU A 25 -0.29 -9.36 -15.67
N LYS A 26 -1.38 -8.88 -15.03
CA LYS A 26 -2.63 -8.52 -15.71
C LYS A 26 -2.54 -7.20 -16.47
N TYR A 27 -1.96 -6.17 -15.85
CA TYR A 27 -1.99 -4.80 -16.36
C TYR A 27 -0.68 -4.33 -17.00
N SER A 28 0.40 -5.09 -16.82
CA SER A 28 1.73 -4.84 -17.38
C SER A 28 2.28 -6.12 -17.99
N PRO A 29 1.69 -6.61 -19.11
CA PRO A 29 1.92 -7.94 -19.66
C PRO A 29 3.33 -8.15 -20.26
N ASP A 30 4.18 -7.14 -20.23
CA ASP A 30 5.59 -7.25 -20.64
C ASP A 30 6.44 -8.02 -19.61
N TYR A 31 5.92 -8.21 -18.38
CA TYR A 31 6.59 -8.98 -17.33
C TYR A 31 6.10 -10.42 -17.26
N THR A 32 6.99 -11.32 -16.82
CA THR A 32 6.66 -12.74 -16.59
C THR A 32 6.75 -13.08 -15.08
N ALA A 33 6.09 -14.16 -14.68
CA ALA A 33 6.13 -14.61 -13.28
C ALA A 33 7.56 -14.94 -12.81
N GLU A 34 8.39 -15.48 -13.70
CA GLU A 34 9.80 -15.79 -13.41
C GLU A 34 10.60 -14.51 -13.16
N GLN A 35 10.37 -13.47 -13.96
CA GLN A 35 11.01 -12.17 -13.77
C GLN A 35 10.59 -11.51 -12.45
N LEU A 36 9.31 -11.61 -12.09
CA LEU A 36 8.79 -11.06 -10.84
C LEU A 36 9.25 -11.83 -9.60
N ALA A 37 9.74 -13.05 -9.75
CA ALA A 37 10.36 -13.84 -8.69
C ALA A 37 11.89 -13.67 -8.61
N ASP A 38 12.51 -12.95 -9.53
CA ASP A 38 13.95 -12.70 -9.59
C ASP A 38 14.29 -11.32 -9.03
N GLU A 39 14.87 -11.30 -7.83
CA GLU A 39 15.29 -10.07 -7.14
C GLU A 39 16.28 -9.25 -7.96
N ALA A 40 17.23 -9.91 -8.65
CA ALA A 40 18.23 -9.21 -9.46
C ALA A 40 17.58 -8.52 -10.67
N PHE A 41 16.60 -9.18 -11.29
CA PHE A 41 15.79 -8.58 -12.36
C PHE A 41 15.02 -7.36 -11.86
N LEU A 42 14.31 -7.48 -10.72
CA LEU A 42 13.50 -6.39 -10.17
C LEU A 42 14.36 -5.17 -9.84
N ARG A 43 15.51 -5.36 -9.22
CA ARG A 43 16.45 -4.26 -8.92
C ARG A 43 16.93 -3.57 -10.20
N ALA A 44 17.33 -4.33 -11.21
CA ALA A 44 17.78 -3.78 -12.50
C ALA A 44 16.64 -3.00 -13.19
N GLU A 45 15.42 -3.53 -13.16
CA GLU A 45 14.25 -2.91 -13.78
C GLU A 45 13.85 -1.61 -13.06
N LEU A 46 13.82 -1.60 -11.72
CA LEU A 46 13.54 -0.40 -10.94
C LEU A 46 14.59 0.70 -11.17
N VAL A 47 15.86 0.34 -11.29
CA VAL A 47 16.91 1.30 -11.71
C VAL A 47 16.62 1.84 -13.10
N ARG A 48 16.20 1.01 -14.07
CA ARG A 48 15.82 1.44 -15.43
C ARG A 48 14.64 2.40 -15.43
N LEU A 49 13.68 2.20 -14.51
CA LEU A 49 12.51 3.07 -14.35
C LEU A 49 12.83 4.38 -13.60
N GLY A 50 13.99 4.48 -12.95
CA GLY A 50 14.40 5.67 -12.20
C GLY A 50 14.13 5.58 -10.70
N GLU A 51 13.70 4.40 -10.22
CA GLU A 51 13.29 4.14 -8.84
C GLU A 51 14.23 3.11 -8.14
N PRO A 52 15.54 3.42 -8.01
CA PRO A 52 16.48 2.48 -7.38
C PRO A 52 16.12 2.24 -5.91
N GLN A 53 16.09 0.96 -5.54
CA GLN A 53 15.77 0.55 -4.17
C GLN A 53 17.05 0.25 -3.36
N PRO A 54 17.05 0.55 -2.04
CA PRO A 54 18.16 0.21 -1.16
C PRO A 54 18.45 -1.29 -1.11
N ASP A 55 19.71 -1.66 -0.82
CA ASP A 55 20.16 -3.06 -0.82
C ASP A 55 19.48 -3.93 0.26
N TYR A 56 18.99 -3.33 1.34
CA TYR A 56 18.32 -4.03 2.44
C TYR A 56 16.85 -4.40 2.14
N VAL A 57 16.27 -3.90 1.07
CA VAL A 57 14.88 -4.16 0.68
C VAL A 57 14.76 -5.55 0.07
N GLY A 58 13.79 -6.33 0.53
CA GLY A 58 13.56 -7.71 0.08
C GLY A 58 12.69 -7.81 -1.16
N LEU A 59 12.46 -9.06 -1.59
CA LEU A 59 11.72 -9.37 -2.81
C LEU A 59 10.30 -8.76 -2.84
N GLY A 60 9.58 -8.85 -1.73
CA GLY A 60 8.21 -8.35 -1.65
C GLY A 60 8.12 -6.85 -1.83
N ALA A 61 9.01 -6.10 -1.17
CA ALA A 61 9.06 -4.65 -1.32
C ALA A 61 9.49 -4.23 -2.75
N LEU A 62 10.38 -4.97 -3.40
CA LEU A 62 10.74 -4.74 -4.81
C LEU A 62 9.55 -4.99 -5.75
N GLN A 63 8.75 -6.04 -5.49
CA GLN A 63 7.52 -6.30 -6.24
C GLN A 63 6.51 -5.17 -6.06
N MET A 64 6.37 -4.64 -4.83
CA MET A 64 5.48 -3.50 -4.57
C MET A 64 5.97 -2.24 -5.28
N ALA A 65 7.25 -1.89 -5.20
CA ALA A 65 7.80 -0.74 -5.92
C ALA A 65 7.53 -0.84 -7.43
N LEU A 66 7.69 -2.04 -8.02
CA LEU A 66 7.36 -2.25 -9.43
C LEU A 66 5.85 -2.13 -9.70
N PHE A 67 5.01 -2.63 -8.80
CA PHE A 67 3.54 -2.48 -8.89
C PHE A 67 3.13 -1.01 -8.89
N GLU A 68 3.63 -0.23 -7.94
CA GLU A 68 3.35 1.21 -7.80
C GLU A 68 3.73 1.96 -9.07
N GLU A 69 4.93 1.70 -9.59
CA GLU A 69 5.46 2.41 -10.76
C GLU A 69 4.78 2.01 -12.07
N THR A 70 4.40 0.75 -12.23
CA THR A 70 3.97 0.25 -13.55
C THR A 70 2.48 -0.07 -13.66
N THR A 71 1.79 -0.29 -12.53
CA THR A 71 0.48 -0.94 -12.51
C THR A 71 -0.59 -0.16 -11.78
N GLU A 72 -0.29 0.48 -10.66
CA GLU A 72 -1.26 1.17 -9.80
C GLU A 72 -2.15 2.14 -10.58
N ALA A 73 -1.55 3.02 -11.37
CA ALA A 73 -2.27 4.01 -12.18
C ALA A 73 -3.21 3.39 -13.24
N LYS A 74 -3.06 2.10 -13.55
CA LYS A 74 -3.89 1.36 -14.51
C LYS A 74 -5.11 0.70 -13.87
N LEU A 75 -5.23 0.72 -12.54
CA LEU A 75 -6.37 0.16 -11.80
C LEU A 75 -7.60 1.08 -11.89
N ILE A 76 -8.18 1.20 -13.07
CA ILE A 76 -9.31 2.09 -13.31
C ILE A 76 -10.59 1.56 -12.65
N GLN A 77 -10.90 0.27 -12.85
CA GLN A 77 -12.06 -0.37 -12.23
C GLN A 77 -11.77 -0.76 -10.77
N PRO A 78 -12.79 -0.81 -9.90
CA PRO A 78 -12.60 -1.15 -8.51
C PRO A 78 -11.84 -2.47 -8.34
N THR A 79 -10.68 -2.40 -7.70
CA THR A 79 -9.77 -3.53 -7.53
C THR A 79 -9.22 -3.53 -6.10
N PHE A 80 -9.39 -4.64 -5.40
CA PHE A 80 -8.67 -4.90 -4.17
C PHE A 80 -7.30 -5.50 -4.51
N ILE A 81 -6.25 -4.85 -4.03
CA ILE A 81 -4.92 -5.47 -3.94
C ILE A 81 -4.83 -6.10 -2.57
N ILE A 82 -4.50 -7.38 -2.51
CA ILE A 82 -4.49 -8.21 -1.30
C ILE A 82 -3.12 -8.85 -1.10
N ASP A 83 -2.90 -9.44 0.08
CA ASP A 83 -1.69 -10.21 0.40
C ASP A 83 -0.41 -9.35 0.26
N TYR A 84 -0.43 -8.18 0.92
CA TYR A 84 0.73 -7.30 0.96
C TYR A 84 1.92 -7.96 1.66
N PRO A 85 3.16 -7.74 1.18
CA PRO A 85 4.35 -8.28 1.83
C PRO A 85 4.45 -7.87 3.31
N THR A 86 4.87 -8.83 4.15
CA THR A 86 5.01 -8.63 5.60
C THR A 86 6.05 -7.55 5.92
N GLU A 87 7.11 -7.45 5.12
CA GLU A 87 8.19 -6.47 5.33
C GLU A 87 7.76 -5.02 5.22
N ILE A 88 6.72 -4.74 4.42
CA ILE A 88 6.15 -3.38 4.23
C ILE A 88 4.82 -3.17 4.96
N SER A 89 4.41 -4.11 5.80
CA SER A 89 3.14 -4.07 6.53
C SER A 89 3.37 -4.34 8.02
N PRO A 90 4.11 -3.45 8.72
CA PRO A 90 4.62 -3.73 10.06
C PRO A 90 3.54 -3.91 11.15
N LEU A 91 2.32 -3.41 10.93
CA LEU A 91 1.21 -3.48 11.88
C LEU A 91 0.16 -4.54 11.53
N ALA A 92 0.29 -5.15 10.34
CA ALA A 92 -0.67 -6.14 9.88
C ALA A 92 -0.23 -7.56 10.27
N ARG A 93 -1.20 -8.39 10.65
CA ARG A 93 -0.96 -9.78 10.96
C ARG A 93 -0.53 -10.54 9.71
N ALA A 94 0.52 -11.38 9.84
CA ALA A 94 0.91 -12.29 8.77
C ALA A 94 -0.21 -13.31 8.51
N SER A 95 -0.35 -13.73 7.27
CA SER A 95 -1.27 -14.79 6.88
C SER A 95 -0.84 -16.13 7.49
N ASP A 96 -1.78 -16.88 8.05
CA ASP A 96 -1.52 -18.22 8.59
C ASP A 96 -1.09 -19.22 7.49
N ALA A 97 -1.45 -18.94 6.24
CA ALA A 97 -1.11 -19.81 5.10
C ALA A 97 0.27 -19.50 4.49
N ASN A 98 0.69 -18.23 4.56
CA ASN A 98 1.98 -17.79 4.03
C ASN A 98 2.47 -16.59 4.84
N HIS A 99 3.46 -16.77 5.68
CA HIS A 99 4.00 -15.74 6.57
C HIS A 99 4.76 -14.60 5.84
N ASP A 100 5.08 -14.76 4.55
CA ASP A 100 5.72 -13.71 3.75
C ASP A 100 4.73 -12.59 3.37
N VAL A 101 3.42 -12.83 3.52
CA VAL A 101 2.36 -11.87 3.23
C VAL A 101 1.46 -11.66 4.44
N THR A 102 0.75 -10.54 4.44
CA THR A 102 -0.18 -10.14 5.50
C THR A 102 -1.62 -10.23 5.06
N GLU A 103 -2.54 -10.37 6.03
CA GLU A 103 -3.98 -10.22 5.83
C GLU A 103 -4.34 -8.73 5.69
N ARG A 104 -3.84 -8.09 4.62
CA ARG A 104 -4.03 -6.67 4.30
C ARG A 104 -4.61 -6.52 2.90
N PHE A 105 -5.45 -5.53 2.73
CA PHE A 105 -5.92 -5.10 1.41
C PHE A 105 -5.85 -3.59 1.26
N GLU A 106 -5.73 -3.15 0.03
CA GLU A 106 -6.05 -1.78 -0.37
C GLU A 106 -7.06 -1.81 -1.52
N LEU A 107 -8.01 -0.88 -1.49
CA LEU A 107 -8.99 -0.70 -2.55
C LEU A 107 -8.55 0.44 -3.47
N PHE A 108 -8.36 0.12 -4.73
CA PHE A 108 -8.06 1.09 -5.78
C PHE A 108 -9.27 1.33 -6.67
N ILE A 109 -9.53 2.59 -6.99
CA ILE A 109 -10.51 3.02 -8.00
C ILE A 109 -9.91 4.19 -8.77
N ALA A 110 -9.97 4.14 -10.10
CA ALA A 110 -9.44 5.17 -10.99
C ALA A 110 -7.94 5.49 -10.73
N GLY A 111 -7.13 4.45 -10.49
CA GLY A 111 -5.70 4.55 -10.25
C GLY A 111 -5.32 5.21 -8.92
N ARG A 112 -6.22 5.19 -7.94
CA ARG A 112 -5.98 5.78 -6.61
C ARG A 112 -6.47 4.87 -5.51
N GLU A 113 -5.68 4.72 -4.46
CA GLU A 113 -6.11 4.08 -3.22
C GLU A 113 -7.27 4.87 -2.61
N LEU A 114 -8.36 4.18 -2.35
CA LEU A 114 -9.57 4.71 -1.71
C LEU A 114 -9.73 4.23 -0.28
N GLY A 115 -9.25 3.04 0.02
CA GLY A 115 -9.35 2.44 1.34
C GLY A 115 -8.27 1.39 1.57
N ASN A 116 -7.95 1.17 2.82
CA ASN A 116 -6.95 0.22 3.30
C ASN A 116 -7.50 -0.48 4.54
N GLY A 117 -7.19 -1.75 4.71
CA GLY A 117 -7.59 -2.49 5.89
C GLY A 117 -6.78 -3.75 6.07
N PHE A 118 -6.68 -4.20 7.32
CA PHE A 118 -5.93 -5.40 7.67
C PHE A 118 -6.40 -6.02 8.96
N SER A 119 -6.05 -7.29 9.16
CA SER A 119 -6.07 -7.92 10.46
C SER A 119 -4.93 -7.36 11.31
N GLU A 120 -5.27 -6.84 12.49
CA GLU A 120 -4.29 -6.24 13.39
C GLU A 120 -3.30 -7.29 13.90
N LEU A 121 -2.02 -6.97 13.87
CA LEU A 121 -1.01 -7.78 14.54
C LEU A 121 -1.21 -7.66 16.06
N ASN A 122 -1.52 -8.78 16.70
CA ASN A 122 -1.84 -8.83 18.13
C ASN A 122 -0.84 -9.64 18.96
N ASP A 123 0.25 -10.11 18.35
CA ASP A 123 1.36 -10.77 19.03
C ASP A 123 2.42 -9.71 19.40
N PRO A 124 2.67 -9.45 20.70
CA PRO A 124 3.63 -8.43 21.12
C PRO A 124 5.09 -8.77 20.75
N ASP A 125 5.45 -10.06 20.70
CA ASP A 125 6.82 -10.47 20.38
C ASP A 125 7.10 -10.27 18.88
N ASP A 126 6.17 -10.66 17.99
CA ASP A 126 6.26 -10.39 16.55
C ASP A 126 6.26 -8.87 16.28
N GLN A 127 5.37 -8.12 16.93
CA GLN A 127 5.34 -6.66 16.78
C GLN A 127 6.65 -5.99 17.20
N ALA A 128 7.24 -6.44 18.32
CA ALA A 128 8.53 -5.93 18.77
C ALA A 128 9.65 -6.21 17.75
N ALA A 129 9.65 -7.41 17.15
CA ALA A 129 10.62 -7.78 16.11
C ALA A 129 10.47 -6.89 14.87
N ARG A 130 9.23 -6.61 14.43
CA ARG A 130 8.95 -5.73 13.27
C ARG A 130 9.33 -4.28 13.55
N PHE A 131 9.00 -3.73 14.72
CA PHE A 131 9.43 -2.38 15.10
C PHE A 131 10.95 -2.25 15.15
N LYS A 132 11.66 -3.30 15.58
CA LYS A 132 13.11 -3.30 15.55
C LYS A 132 13.64 -3.26 14.12
N ALA A 133 13.09 -4.08 13.21
CA ALA A 133 13.47 -4.05 11.80
C ALA A 133 13.21 -2.68 11.15
N GLN A 134 12.08 -2.05 11.46
CA GLN A 134 11.75 -0.69 11.01
C GLN A 134 12.75 0.35 11.56
N ALA A 135 13.09 0.30 12.85
CA ALA A 135 14.06 1.21 13.45
C ALA A 135 15.47 1.02 12.84
N ASP A 136 15.85 -0.21 12.52
CA ASP A 136 17.10 -0.53 11.84
C ASP A 136 17.10 0.04 10.40
N ALA A 137 16.02 -0.12 9.62
CA ALA A 137 15.84 0.48 8.29
C ALA A 137 15.93 2.01 8.35
N LYS A 138 15.29 2.63 9.33
CA LYS A 138 15.35 4.08 9.57
C LYS A 138 16.78 4.55 9.83
N SER A 139 17.58 3.79 10.55
CA SER A 139 19.00 4.11 10.80
C SER A 139 19.85 4.06 9.51
N HIS A 140 19.37 3.38 8.47
CA HIS A 140 19.99 3.29 7.15
C HIS A 140 19.42 4.31 6.14
N GLY A 141 18.56 5.24 6.59
CA GLY A 141 18.06 6.35 5.79
C GLY A 141 16.66 6.18 5.23
N ASP A 142 15.90 5.21 5.70
CA ASP A 142 14.47 5.09 5.40
C ASP A 142 13.68 6.12 6.23
N ASP A 143 13.31 7.22 5.61
CA ASP A 143 12.56 8.31 6.26
C ASP A 143 11.13 7.92 6.62
N GLU A 144 10.55 6.94 5.92
CA GLU A 144 9.17 6.46 6.16
C GLU A 144 9.10 5.39 7.25
N ALA A 145 10.23 4.74 7.57
CA ALA A 145 10.28 3.70 8.58
C ALA A 145 9.91 4.23 9.97
N MET A 146 9.24 3.38 10.75
CA MET A 146 8.74 3.70 12.09
C MET A 146 9.85 3.68 13.15
N TYR A 147 9.66 4.44 14.22
CA TYR A 147 10.45 4.29 15.45
C TYR A 147 9.94 3.12 16.27
N TYR A 148 10.84 2.56 17.11
CA TYR A 148 10.43 1.56 18.09
C TYR A 148 9.53 2.19 19.16
N ASP A 149 8.30 1.68 19.29
CA ASP A 149 7.32 2.17 20.28
C ASP A 149 7.14 1.13 21.39
N ALA A 150 7.85 1.34 22.52
CA ALA A 150 7.77 0.46 23.68
C ALA A 150 6.41 0.54 24.41
N ASP A 151 5.71 1.65 24.32
CA ASP A 151 4.38 1.81 24.94
C ASP A 151 3.32 1.05 24.15
N TYR A 152 3.44 1.01 22.83
CA TYR A 152 2.59 0.20 21.96
C TYR A 152 2.78 -1.31 22.28
N ILE A 153 4.03 -1.79 22.38
CA ILE A 153 4.32 -3.18 22.75
C ILE A 153 3.71 -3.53 24.11
N ARG A 154 3.93 -2.67 25.12
CA ARG A 154 3.35 -2.86 26.44
C ARG A 154 1.82 -2.90 26.41
N ALA A 155 1.18 -2.12 25.57
CA ALA A 155 -0.27 -2.18 25.39
C ALA A 155 -0.72 -3.52 24.81
N LEU A 156 0.00 -4.08 23.82
CA LEU A 156 -0.28 -5.40 23.27
C LEU A 156 -0.10 -6.54 24.30
N GLU A 157 0.85 -6.41 25.21
CA GLU A 157 1.07 -7.40 26.30
C GLU A 157 -0.15 -7.54 27.24
N TYR A 158 -1.00 -6.52 27.35
CA TYR A 158 -2.29 -6.61 28.06
C TYR A 158 -3.35 -7.40 27.30
N GLY A 159 -3.11 -7.69 26.05
CA GLY A 159 -3.94 -8.50 25.17
C GLY A 159 -4.80 -7.68 24.22
N LEU A 160 -4.68 -7.98 22.94
CA LEU A 160 -5.56 -7.54 21.87
C LEU A 160 -6.27 -8.77 21.29
N PRO A 161 -7.61 -8.88 21.37
CA PRO A 161 -8.33 -9.97 20.72
C PRO A 161 -8.18 -9.90 19.20
N PRO A 162 -8.51 -10.97 18.47
CA PRO A 162 -8.58 -10.92 17.00
C PRO A 162 -9.42 -9.72 16.56
N THR A 163 -8.77 -8.79 15.90
CA THR A 163 -9.32 -7.48 15.52
C THR A 163 -8.91 -7.18 14.08
N ALA A 164 -9.79 -6.55 13.33
CA ALA A 164 -9.47 -5.99 12.03
C ALA A 164 -9.94 -4.55 11.97
N GLY A 165 -9.18 -3.73 11.28
CA GLY A 165 -9.50 -2.35 11.02
C GLY A 165 -9.55 -2.03 9.54
N CYS A 166 -10.28 -0.99 9.18
CA CYS A 166 -10.21 -0.43 7.84
C CYS A 166 -10.38 1.09 7.88
N GLY A 167 -9.73 1.76 6.94
CA GLY A 167 -9.87 3.17 6.67
C GLY A 167 -10.40 3.39 5.26
N VAL A 168 -11.24 4.41 5.11
CA VAL A 168 -11.71 4.90 3.81
C VAL A 168 -11.39 6.38 3.70
N GLY A 169 -10.70 6.77 2.63
CA GLY A 169 -10.38 8.16 2.34
C GLY A 169 -11.61 8.94 1.91
N ILE A 170 -12.27 9.61 2.85
CA ILE A 170 -13.53 10.34 2.59
C ILE A 170 -13.34 11.41 1.51
N ASP A 171 -12.25 12.15 1.54
CA ASP A 171 -11.98 13.18 0.53
C ASP A 171 -11.82 12.55 -0.87
N ARG A 172 -11.07 11.46 -1.00
CA ARG A 172 -10.95 10.72 -2.26
C ARG A 172 -12.29 10.13 -2.71
N PHE A 173 -13.11 9.65 -1.76
CA PHE A 173 -14.45 9.17 -2.05
C PHE A 173 -15.36 10.28 -2.58
N ILE A 174 -15.31 11.48 -1.99
CA ILE A 174 -16.05 12.64 -2.48
C ILE A 174 -15.55 13.07 -3.85
N MET A 175 -14.23 13.09 -4.09
CA MET A 175 -13.67 13.35 -5.43
C MET A 175 -14.27 12.41 -6.47
N LEU A 176 -14.35 11.11 -6.17
CA LEU A 176 -14.93 10.11 -7.06
C LEU A 176 -16.41 10.40 -7.35
N LEU A 177 -17.21 10.76 -6.33
CA LEU A 177 -18.65 11.02 -6.47
C LEU A 177 -18.97 12.33 -7.20
N THR A 178 -18.07 13.31 -7.13
CA THR A 178 -18.30 14.66 -7.67
C THR A 178 -17.51 14.94 -8.94
N ASP A 179 -16.80 13.95 -9.47
CA ASP A 179 -15.87 14.09 -10.60
C ASP A 179 -14.81 15.19 -10.38
N ALA A 180 -14.39 15.38 -9.13
CA ALA A 180 -13.38 16.38 -8.80
C ALA A 180 -11.96 15.83 -9.10
N PRO A 181 -11.12 16.55 -9.87
CA PRO A 181 -9.79 16.09 -10.26
C PRO A 181 -8.75 16.19 -9.14
N THR A 182 -8.97 17.10 -8.18
CA THR A 182 -8.02 17.36 -7.10
C THR A 182 -8.69 17.36 -5.73
N ILE A 183 -7.94 16.96 -4.70
CA ILE A 183 -8.42 16.97 -3.33
C ILE A 183 -8.77 18.39 -2.84
N ARG A 184 -8.16 19.43 -3.41
CA ARG A 184 -8.44 20.83 -3.04
C ARG A 184 -9.87 21.24 -3.37
N ASP A 185 -10.48 20.60 -4.36
CA ASP A 185 -11.83 20.92 -4.80
C ASP A 185 -12.90 20.39 -3.85
N VAL A 186 -12.56 19.44 -2.99
CA VAL A 186 -13.47 18.81 -2.03
C VAL A 186 -13.18 19.17 -0.57
N LEU A 187 -12.02 19.73 -0.26
CA LEU A 187 -11.68 20.21 1.08
C LEU A 187 -12.34 21.58 1.33
N LEU A 188 -13.05 21.70 2.48
CA LEU A 188 -13.67 22.97 2.88
C LEU A 188 -12.63 24.06 3.20
N PHE A 189 -11.50 23.66 3.79
CA PHE A 189 -10.42 24.57 4.21
C PHE A 189 -9.07 23.97 3.81
N PRO A 190 -8.71 24.02 2.50
CA PRO A 190 -7.43 23.47 2.04
C PRO A 190 -6.26 24.28 2.64
N HIS A 191 -5.19 23.59 3.03
CA HIS A 191 -3.98 24.24 3.48
C HIS A 191 -3.32 24.98 2.30
N MET A 192 -3.21 26.29 2.42
CA MET A 192 -2.65 27.16 1.40
C MET A 192 -1.23 27.58 1.78
N ARG A 193 -0.40 27.88 0.77
CA ARG A 193 0.89 28.51 1.04
C ARG A 193 0.67 29.86 1.72
N PRO A 194 1.48 30.23 2.73
CA PRO A 194 1.43 31.57 3.31
C PRO A 194 1.58 32.62 2.19
N GLU A 195 0.76 33.65 2.22
CA GLU A 195 0.98 34.81 1.35
C GLU A 195 2.34 35.40 1.71
N SER A 196 3.21 35.54 0.71
CA SER A 196 4.46 36.29 0.91
C SER A 196 4.06 37.72 1.23
N GLY A 197 4.18 38.11 2.50
CA GLY A 197 3.92 39.48 2.93
C GLY A 197 4.79 40.47 2.11
N ASN A 198 4.12 41.49 1.57
CA ASN A 198 4.77 42.67 1.02
C ASN A 198 5.54 43.43 2.12
#